data_ab90469ed509788d9a966262d7e6781f
#
_entry.id   ab90469ed509788d9a966262d7e6781f
#
_cell.length_a   1.000
_cell.length_b   1.000
_cell.length_c   1.000
_cell.angle_alpha   90.00
_cell.angle_beta   90.00
_cell.angle_gamma   90.00
#
_symmetry.space_group_name_H-M   'P 1'
#
loop_
_entity.id
_entity.type
_entity.pdbx_description
1 polymer ?
#
loop_
_entity_poly.entity_id
_entity_poly.type
_entity_poly.pdbx_seq_one_letter_code
_entity_poly.pdbx_strand_id
1 'polypeptide(L)'
;MNENVVIMGASGASGQRIARALAARGVPLTLAGRNRGTLAPLAGELGAAVAEADIARPGPVLRQARMVVNTVGPFAAQAPALAAASLAAGVAYVDIANELTATTSLLELDGQAKASGTVLVTGAGFGPAVTESMLLRLLPTLPGPAARVRVAGAPSAPGGPVSPGIQATAAQAAAEGTAWYAGGELTRAPLGTGGTLMTLGGHAWPMIPAATAELETARRASGAGDVIAFFAVPGQRPVTDGTSYAYAEAQDHAGNAVAALATLGLGLDVTAAITAETVSRILDGQAGSRAGAWTPGALFGADLVTAAAPATIVPVDPATVWTTPAGQP
;
A
#
# COMPACT_ATOMS: atom_id res chain seq x y z
N MET A 1 -12.42 -16.51 21.55
CA MET A 1 -11.70 -16.60 20.25
C MET A 1 -10.34 -15.92 20.42
N ASN A 2 -9.29 -16.46 19.82
CA ASN A 2 -7.97 -15.84 19.92
C ASN A 2 -7.96 -14.54 19.09
N GLU A 3 -7.78 -13.39 19.71
CA GLU A 3 -7.78 -12.08 19.02
C GLU A 3 -6.37 -11.57 18.70
N ASN A 4 -5.37 -12.45 18.86
CA ASN A 4 -3.97 -12.12 18.72
C ASN A 4 -3.59 -11.81 17.26
N VAL A 5 -2.99 -10.64 17.04
CA VAL A 5 -2.42 -10.23 15.76
C VAL A 5 -0.90 -10.41 15.79
N VAL A 6 -0.39 -11.18 14.86
CA VAL A 6 1.06 -11.37 14.68
C VAL A 6 1.60 -10.32 13.71
N ILE A 7 2.60 -9.55 14.12
CA ILE A 7 3.31 -8.62 13.24
C ILE A 7 4.63 -9.24 12.83
N MET A 8 4.69 -9.74 11.60
CA MET A 8 5.92 -10.28 11.03
C MET A 8 6.81 -9.13 10.54
N GLY A 9 8.06 -9.07 11.03
CA GLY A 9 8.98 -7.96 10.76
C GLY A 9 8.83 -6.77 11.70
N ALA A 10 8.30 -6.99 12.91
CA ALA A 10 8.00 -5.94 13.89
C ALA A 10 9.21 -5.08 14.31
N SER A 11 10.45 -5.52 14.11
CA SER A 11 11.66 -4.71 14.39
C SER A 11 11.95 -3.64 13.30
N GLY A 12 11.31 -3.74 12.13
CA GLY A 12 11.47 -2.78 11.04
C GLY A 12 10.77 -1.45 11.28
N ALA A 13 11.12 -0.41 10.50
CA ALA A 13 10.59 0.94 10.65
C ALA A 13 9.06 1.00 10.55
N SER A 14 8.46 0.30 9.58
CA SER A 14 7.00 0.19 9.43
C SER A 14 6.40 -0.71 10.51
N GLY A 15 7.02 -1.87 10.78
CA GLY A 15 6.53 -2.83 11.76
C GLY A 15 6.40 -2.24 13.16
N GLN A 16 7.38 -1.45 13.60
CA GLN A 16 7.33 -0.77 14.91
C GLN A 16 6.17 0.25 15.00
N ARG A 17 5.96 1.03 13.93
CA ARG A 17 4.86 2.01 13.89
C ARG A 17 3.50 1.35 13.88
N ILE A 18 3.34 0.29 13.08
CA ILE A 18 2.11 -0.52 13.02
C ILE A 18 1.83 -1.16 14.37
N ALA A 19 2.86 -1.71 15.04
CA ALA A 19 2.71 -2.28 16.38
C ALA A 19 2.18 -1.26 17.39
N ARG A 20 2.76 -0.04 17.41
CA ARG A 20 2.28 1.04 18.29
C ARG A 20 0.85 1.47 17.96
N ALA A 21 0.53 1.61 16.66
CA ALA A 21 -0.81 2.00 16.23
C ALA A 21 -1.88 0.97 16.62
N LEU A 22 -1.58 -0.32 16.53
CA LEU A 22 -2.48 -1.40 16.94
C LEU A 22 -2.58 -1.53 18.46
N ALA A 23 -1.45 -1.43 19.18
CA ALA A 23 -1.44 -1.44 20.65
C ALA A 23 -2.25 -0.28 21.23
N ALA A 24 -2.17 0.93 20.65
CA ALA A 24 -2.98 2.08 21.04
C ALA A 24 -4.49 1.86 20.85
N ARG A 25 -4.89 0.90 20.02
CA ARG A 25 -6.27 0.45 19.81
C ARG A 25 -6.66 -0.74 20.71
N GLY A 26 -5.78 -1.17 21.61
CA GLY A 26 -6.02 -2.29 22.51
C GLY A 26 -5.94 -3.68 21.85
N VAL A 27 -5.37 -3.78 20.66
CA VAL A 27 -5.24 -5.06 19.93
C VAL A 27 -4.14 -5.90 20.59
N PRO A 28 -4.42 -7.15 21.01
CA PRO A 28 -3.40 -8.06 21.52
C PRO A 28 -2.38 -8.42 20.43
N LEU A 29 -1.07 -8.26 20.74
CA LEU A 29 -0.02 -8.41 19.74
C LEU A 29 1.00 -9.48 20.10
N THR A 30 1.48 -10.17 19.06
CA THR A 30 2.74 -10.91 19.06
C THR A 30 3.69 -10.29 18.04
N LEU A 31 4.82 -9.78 18.52
CA LEU A 31 5.88 -9.25 17.67
C LEU A 31 6.76 -10.39 17.19
N ALA A 32 6.83 -10.58 15.87
CA ALA A 32 7.55 -11.70 15.27
C ALA A 32 8.72 -11.24 14.39
N GLY A 33 9.83 -11.98 14.45
CA GLY A 33 11.02 -11.73 13.66
C GLY A 33 12.16 -12.66 14.01
N ARG A 34 13.28 -12.60 13.29
CA ARG A 34 14.41 -13.53 13.39
C ARG A 34 15.24 -13.39 14.67
N ASN A 35 15.15 -12.25 15.34
CA ASN A 35 15.96 -11.97 16.53
C ASN A 35 15.08 -11.47 17.67
N ARG A 36 14.88 -12.31 18.68
CA ARG A 36 14.08 -12.00 19.86
C ARG A 36 14.62 -10.79 20.62
N GLY A 37 15.93 -10.60 20.67
CA GLY A 37 16.57 -9.49 21.38
C GLY A 37 16.22 -8.12 20.79
N THR A 38 16.08 -8.03 19.47
CA THR A 38 15.68 -6.77 18.79
C THR A 38 14.20 -6.43 18.96
N LEU A 39 13.37 -7.41 19.32
CA LEU A 39 11.93 -7.23 19.54
C LEU A 39 11.59 -6.91 21.00
N ALA A 40 12.43 -7.37 21.94
CA ALA A 40 12.16 -7.29 23.36
C ALA A 40 11.90 -5.85 23.89
N PRO A 41 12.66 -4.81 23.49
CA PRO A 41 12.38 -3.45 23.94
C PRO A 41 10.97 -2.95 23.52
N LEU A 42 10.60 -3.15 22.26
CA LEU A 42 9.28 -2.77 21.76
C LEU A 42 8.16 -3.61 22.42
N ALA A 43 8.40 -4.90 22.63
CA ALA A 43 7.45 -5.76 23.31
C ALA A 43 7.20 -5.32 24.77
N GLY A 44 8.26 -4.95 25.49
CA GLY A 44 8.14 -4.39 26.83
C GLY A 44 7.39 -3.05 26.87
N GLU A 45 7.64 -2.17 25.90
CA GLU A 45 6.91 -0.92 25.74
C GLU A 45 5.41 -1.14 25.56
N LEU A 46 5.03 -2.14 24.74
CA LEU A 46 3.65 -2.36 24.31
C LEU A 46 2.90 -3.43 25.10
N GLY A 47 3.55 -4.10 26.04
CA GLY A 47 2.96 -5.26 26.72
C GLY A 47 2.69 -6.45 25.78
N ALA A 48 3.43 -6.55 24.68
CA ALA A 48 3.20 -7.52 23.63
C ALA A 48 4.03 -8.82 23.86
N ALA A 49 3.53 -9.95 23.33
CA ALA A 49 4.30 -11.17 23.28
C ALA A 49 5.40 -11.10 22.21
N VAL A 50 6.45 -11.91 22.34
CA VAL A 50 7.54 -12.03 21.35
C VAL A 50 7.63 -13.46 20.84
N ALA A 51 7.68 -13.60 19.52
CA ALA A 51 7.95 -14.86 18.84
C ALA A 51 9.19 -14.74 17.94
N GLU A 52 10.13 -15.66 18.11
CA GLU A 52 11.18 -15.84 17.11
C GLU A 52 10.61 -16.61 15.93
N ALA A 53 10.62 -16.01 14.74
CA ALA A 53 10.02 -16.58 13.56
C ALA A 53 10.79 -16.21 12.29
N ASP A 54 10.86 -17.18 11.38
CA ASP A 54 11.33 -17.00 10.03
C ASP A 54 10.11 -16.93 9.09
N ILE A 55 10.05 -15.90 8.24
CA ILE A 55 8.96 -15.72 7.28
C ILE A 55 8.84 -16.91 6.30
N ALA A 56 9.94 -17.59 6.01
CA ALA A 56 9.93 -18.80 5.18
C ALA A 56 9.29 -20.01 5.88
N ARG A 57 9.17 -19.99 7.22
CA ARG A 57 8.60 -21.07 8.02
C ARG A 57 7.66 -20.52 9.11
N PRO A 58 6.58 -19.84 8.75
CA PRO A 58 5.73 -19.10 9.68
C PRO A 58 4.76 -19.97 10.49
N GLY A 59 4.64 -21.26 10.17
CA GLY A 59 3.64 -22.16 10.75
C GLY A 59 3.48 -22.10 12.28
N PRO A 60 4.56 -22.09 13.08
CA PRO A 60 4.43 -22.02 14.54
C PRO A 60 3.70 -20.79 15.06
N VAL A 61 3.95 -19.59 14.47
CA VAL A 61 3.32 -18.35 14.95
C VAL A 61 1.89 -18.20 14.44
N LEU A 62 1.56 -18.76 13.28
CA LEU A 62 0.20 -18.67 12.70
C LEU A 62 -0.82 -19.50 13.50
N ARG A 63 -0.41 -20.61 14.14
CA ARG A 63 -1.33 -21.44 14.93
C ARG A 63 -2.04 -20.71 16.08
N GLN A 64 -1.48 -19.61 16.54
CA GLN A 64 -2.01 -18.80 17.65
C GLN A 64 -2.49 -17.43 17.19
N ALA A 65 -2.54 -17.20 15.88
CA ALA A 65 -2.93 -15.93 15.30
C ALA A 65 -4.37 -15.97 14.78
N ARG A 66 -5.11 -14.90 14.98
CA ARG A 66 -6.32 -14.58 14.21
C ARG A 66 -5.96 -13.92 12.89
N MET A 67 -4.87 -13.17 12.90
CA MET A 67 -4.39 -12.42 11.74
C MET A 67 -2.87 -12.28 11.78
N VAL A 68 -2.25 -12.23 10.61
CA VAL A 68 -0.85 -11.85 10.45
C VAL A 68 -0.75 -10.57 9.62
N VAL A 69 0.05 -9.62 10.11
CA VAL A 69 0.45 -8.41 9.39
C VAL A 69 1.89 -8.59 8.91
N ASN A 70 2.08 -8.59 7.61
CA ASN A 70 3.41 -8.73 6.99
C ASN A 70 4.03 -7.36 6.70
N THR A 71 5.16 -7.09 7.32
CA THR A 71 5.96 -5.88 7.09
C THR A 71 7.39 -6.21 6.59
N VAL A 72 7.59 -7.44 6.12
CA VAL A 72 8.90 -7.93 5.66
C VAL A 72 9.02 -7.78 4.14
N GLY A 73 9.79 -6.82 3.70
CA GLY A 73 10.18 -6.66 2.31
C GLY A 73 11.50 -7.39 1.95
N PRO A 74 11.81 -7.60 0.66
CA PRO A 74 10.98 -7.31 -0.53
C PRO A 74 9.74 -8.22 -0.58
N PHE A 75 8.57 -7.64 -0.81
CA PHE A 75 7.31 -8.37 -0.72
C PHE A 75 7.13 -9.38 -1.86
N ALA A 76 7.61 -9.08 -3.05
CA ALA A 76 7.58 -10.02 -4.17
C ALA A 76 8.22 -11.37 -3.84
N ALA A 77 9.29 -11.37 -3.01
CA ALA A 77 9.98 -12.59 -2.60
C ALA A 77 9.37 -13.22 -1.33
N GLN A 78 8.87 -12.41 -0.39
CA GLN A 78 8.54 -12.86 0.96
C GLN A 78 7.03 -13.08 1.17
N ALA A 79 6.17 -12.27 0.54
CA ALA A 79 4.74 -12.32 0.76
C ALA A 79 4.07 -13.63 0.31
N PRO A 80 4.41 -14.25 -0.83
CA PRO A 80 3.71 -15.44 -1.31
C PRO A 80 3.74 -16.62 -0.33
N ALA A 81 4.90 -16.88 0.28
CA ALA A 81 5.03 -17.99 1.24
C ALA A 81 4.20 -17.77 2.50
N LEU A 82 4.21 -16.54 3.04
CA LEU A 82 3.43 -16.21 4.24
C LEU A 82 1.93 -16.18 3.94
N ALA A 83 1.50 -15.66 2.79
CA ALA A 83 0.10 -15.65 2.38
C ALA A 83 -0.45 -17.08 2.19
N ALA A 84 0.31 -17.95 1.52
CA ALA A 84 -0.07 -19.36 1.35
C ALA A 84 -0.17 -20.09 2.70
N ALA A 85 0.78 -19.85 3.61
CA ALA A 85 0.73 -20.44 4.96
C ALA A 85 -0.45 -19.90 5.78
N SER A 86 -0.81 -18.63 5.60
CA SER A 86 -1.99 -18.02 6.25
C SER A 86 -3.28 -18.64 5.73
N LEU A 87 -3.41 -18.84 4.42
CA LEU A 87 -4.54 -19.55 3.81
C LEU A 87 -4.69 -20.96 4.37
N ALA A 88 -3.60 -21.72 4.40
CA ALA A 88 -3.60 -23.08 4.93
C ALA A 88 -3.97 -23.17 6.42
N ALA A 89 -3.70 -22.11 7.18
CA ALA A 89 -4.02 -22.01 8.60
C ALA A 89 -5.40 -21.39 8.88
N GLY A 90 -6.10 -20.87 7.88
CA GLY A 90 -7.35 -20.10 8.05
C GLY A 90 -7.14 -18.77 8.79
N VAL A 91 -5.94 -18.18 8.67
CA VAL A 91 -5.53 -16.94 9.35
C VAL A 91 -5.63 -15.78 8.37
N ALA A 92 -6.30 -14.70 8.76
CA ALA A 92 -6.37 -13.50 7.94
C ALA A 92 -4.97 -12.89 7.71
N TYR A 93 -4.75 -12.31 6.53
CA TYR A 93 -3.47 -11.74 6.14
C TYR A 93 -3.63 -10.29 5.70
N VAL A 94 -2.73 -9.42 6.14
CA VAL A 94 -2.61 -8.04 5.68
C VAL A 94 -1.14 -7.74 5.39
N ASP A 95 -0.84 -7.06 4.28
CA ASP A 95 0.50 -6.52 4.03
C ASP A 95 0.48 -5.06 3.58
N ILE A 96 1.67 -4.49 3.56
CA ILE A 96 1.95 -3.11 3.13
C ILE A 96 2.75 -3.09 1.83
N ALA A 97 2.61 -4.11 0.99
CA ALA A 97 3.34 -4.21 -0.28
C ALA A 97 3.10 -2.98 -1.16
N ASN A 98 4.16 -2.50 -1.76
CA ASN A 98 4.10 -1.45 -2.79
C ASN A 98 4.74 -1.92 -4.11
N GLU A 99 4.95 -3.20 -4.28
CA GLU A 99 5.52 -3.84 -5.45
C GLU A 99 4.38 -4.41 -6.30
N LEU A 100 4.34 -4.10 -7.60
CA LEU A 100 3.31 -4.58 -8.53
C LEU A 100 3.20 -6.10 -8.50
N THR A 101 4.35 -6.79 -8.59
CA THR A 101 4.41 -8.26 -8.62
C THR A 101 3.87 -8.88 -7.33
N ALA A 102 4.19 -8.31 -6.16
CA ALA A 102 3.67 -8.80 -4.88
C ALA A 102 2.15 -8.66 -4.80
N THR A 103 1.64 -7.50 -5.21
CA THR A 103 0.21 -7.18 -5.20
C THR A 103 -0.57 -8.09 -6.14
N THR A 104 -0.12 -8.24 -7.39
CA THR A 104 -0.79 -9.12 -8.37
C THR A 104 -0.81 -10.56 -7.91
N SER A 105 0.33 -11.10 -7.44
CA SER A 105 0.42 -12.48 -6.95
C SER A 105 -0.50 -12.76 -5.76
N LEU A 106 -0.66 -11.79 -4.83
CA LEU A 106 -1.58 -11.98 -3.72
C LEU A 106 -3.04 -11.94 -4.18
N LEU A 107 -3.40 -11.05 -5.10
CA LEU A 107 -4.76 -10.94 -5.64
C LEU A 107 -5.16 -12.17 -6.49
N GLU A 108 -4.21 -12.91 -7.05
CA GLU A 108 -4.44 -14.19 -7.73
C GLU A 108 -4.89 -15.32 -6.78
N LEU A 109 -4.66 -15.17 -5.47
CA LEU A 109 -5.12 -16.11 -4.46
C LEU A 109 -6.62 -15.97 -4.12
N ASP A 110 -7.36 -15.06 -4.75
CA ASP A 110 -8.77 -14.75 -4.45
C ASP A 110 -9.66 -15.98 -4.42
N GLY A 111 -9.56 -16.84 -5.42
CA GLY A 111 -10.35 -18.10 -5.47
C GLY A 111 -10.06 -19.03 -4.30
N GLN A 112 -8.79 -19.17 -3.92
CA GLN A 112 -8.37 -20.00 -2.79
C GLN A 112 -8.83 -19.38 -1.46
N ALA A 113 -8.72 -18.07 -1.33
CA ALA A 113 -9.16 -17.33 -0.14
C ALA A 113 -10.68 -17.42 0.05
N LYS A 114 -11.46 -17.33 -1.02
CA LYS A 114 -12.92 -17.55 -1.00
C LYS A 114 -13.26 -18.98 -0.57
N ALA A 115 -12.58 -19.97 -1.12
CA ALA A 115 -12.81 -21.36 -0.79
C ALA A 115 -12.49 -21.71 0.68
N SER A 116 -11.49 -21.07 1.27
CA SER A 116 -11.08 -21.26 2.68
C SER A 116 -11.82 -20.35 3.66
N GLY A 117 -12.64 -19.41 3.20
CA GLY A 117 -13.28 -18.42 4.07
C GLY A 117 -12.32 -17.39 4.66
N THR A 118 -11.13 -17.20 4.05
CA THR A 118 -10.06 -16.35 4.57
C THR A 118 -10.07 -14.99 3.89
N VAL A 119 -9.71 -13.93 4.63
CA VAL A 119 -9.52 -12.56 4.10
C VAL A 119 -8.04 -12.30 3.94
N LEU A 120 -7.63 -11.97 2.73
CA LEU A 120 -6.28 -11.50 2.41
C LEU A 120 -6.35 -10.07 1.92
N VAL A 121 -5.49 -9.17 2.44
CA VAL A 121 -5.41 -7.78 2.00
C VAL A 121 -3.97 -7.42 1.68
N THR A 122 -3.75 -6.85 0.50
CA THR A 122 -2.43 -6.36 0.07
C THR A 122 -2.44 -4.85 -0.19
N GLY A 123 -1.31 -4.20 0.04
CA GLY A 123 -1.17 -2.76 -0.22
C GLY A 123 -1.82 -1.87 0.82
N ALA A 124 -1.92 -2.32 2.09
CA ALA A 124 -2.50 -1.52 3.18
C ALA A 124 -1.55 -0.42 3.67
N GLY A 125 -0.94 0.32 2.74
CA GLY A 125 0.02 1.39 3.01
C GLY A 125 -0.28 2.68 2.26
N PHE A 126 0.59 3.68 2.41
CA PHE A 126 0.41 5.04 1.91
C PHE A 126 0.07 5.10 0.42
N GLY A 127 0.90 4.54 -0.45
CA GLY A 127 0.74 4.69 -1.90
C GLY A 127 -0.58 4.09 -2.41
N PRO A 128 -0.72 2.75 -2.43
CA PRO A 128 -1.85 2.09 -3.06
C PRO A 128 -3.18 2.42 -2.38
N ALA A 129 -3.26 2.41 -1.04
CA ALA A 129 -4.53 2.65 -0.36
C ALA A 129 -5.01 4.09 -0.50
N VAL A 130 -4.09 5.09 -0.49
CA VAL A 130 -4.48 6.51 -0.63
C VAL A 130 -4.98 6.79 -2.04
N THR A 131 -4.22 6.39 -3.07
CA THR A 131 -4.59 6.65 -4.46
C THR A 131 -5.86 5.89 -4.86
N GLU A 132 -6.05 4.66 -4.37
CA GLU A 132 -7.29 3.90 -4.56
C GLU A 132 -8.49 4.60 -3.92
N SER A 133 -8.39 5.03 -2.66
CA SER A 133 -9.44 5.79 -1.96
C SER A 133 -9.81 7.08 -2.71
N MET A 134 -8.82 7.78 -3.26
CA MET A 134 -9.06 8.99 -4.07
C MET A 134 -9.81 8.65 -5.36
N LEU A 135 -9.41 7.60 -6.08
CA LEU A 135 -10.10 7.16 -7.29
C LEU A 135 -11.53 6.75 -7.01
N LEU A 136 -11.79 5.99 -5.94
CA LEU A 136 -13.14 5.60 -5.55
C LEU A 136 -14.06 6.80 -5.24
N ARG A 137 -13.50 7.96 -4.85
CA ARG A 137 -14.24 9.23 -4.68
C ARG A 137 -14.45 9.96 -6.00
N LEU A 138 -13.47 9.94 -6.90
CA LEU A 138 -13.49 10.68 -8.16
C LEU A 138 -14.34 10.00 -9.22
N LEU A 139 -14.24 8.68 -9.36
CA LEU A 139 -14.90 7.94 -10.43
C LEU A 139 -16.42 8.16 -10.52
N PRO A 140 -17.18 8.25 -9.40
CA PRO A 140 -18.61 8.56 -9.44
C PRO A 140 -18.95 9.97 -9.97
N THR A 141 -17.96 10.88 -10.01
CA THR A 141 -18.15 12.25 -10.52
C THR A 141 -17.75 12.41 -11.98
N LEU A 142 -17.14 11.37 -12.57
CA LEU A 142 -16.77 11.34 -13.99
C LEU A 142 -18.03 11.06 -14.83
N PRO A 143 -18.32 11.82 -15.89
CA PRO A 143 -19.55 11.66 -16.68
C PRO A 143 -19.67 10.31 -17.41
N GLY A 144 -18.55 9.70 -17.76
CA GLY A 144 -18.48 8.41 -18.46
C GLY A 144 -17.49 7.44 -17.81
N PRO A 145 -17.43 6.19 -18.29
CA PRO A 145 -16.42 5.22 -17.83
C PRO A 145 -15.00 5.76 -18.02
N ALA A 146 -14.14 5.50 -17.05
CA ALA A 146 -12.75 5.92 -17.14
C ALA A 146 -12.03 5.18 -18.27
N ALA A 147 -11.41 5.92 -19.16
CA ALA A 147 -10.56 5.41 -20.24
C ALA A 147 -9.09 5.44 -19.82
N ARG A 148 -8.68 6.52 -19.13
CA ARG A 148 -7.32 6.72 -18.65
C ARG A 148 -7.31 7.16 -17.19
N VAL A 149 -6.34 6.60 -16.45
CA VAL A 149 -6.09 6.95 -15.04
C VAL A 149 -4.61 7.24 -14.83
N ARG A 150 -4.31 8.31 -14.10
CA ARG A 150 -2.98 8.67 -13.63
C ARG A 150 -3.00 8.82 -12.12
N VAL A 151 -2.10 8.13 -11.44
CA VAL A 151 -1.94 8.25 -9.98
C VAL A 151 -0.49 8.55 -9.63
N ALA A 152 -0.26 9.22 -8.52
CA ALA A 152 1.09 9.48 -8.04
C ALA A 152 1.19 9.42 -6.53
N GLY A 153 2.27 8.80 -6.04
CA GLY A 153 2.66 8.78 -4.63
C GLY A 153 3.94 9.58 -4.38
N ALA A 154 3.86 10.56 -3.50
CA ALA A 154 4.96 11.42 -3.09
C ALA A 154 5.10 11.42 -1.55
N PRO A 155 5.53 10.28 -0.95
CA PRO A 155 5.67 10.19 0.50
C PRO A 155 6.85 11.04 0.98
N SER A 156 6.64 11.81 2.05
CA SER A 156 7.73 12.38 2.82
C SER A 156 8.46 11.25 3.55
N ALA A 157 9.78 11.38 3.64
CA ALA A 157 10.59 10.47 4.44
C ALA A 157 11.13 11.21 5.66
N PRO A 158 11.18 10.57 6.84
CA PRO A 158 11.94 11.14 7.95
C PRO A 158 13.39 11.29 7.52
N GLY A 159 14.05 12.37 7.94
CA GLY A 159 15.49 12.53 7.76
C GLY A 159 16.25 11.36 8.43
N GLY A 160 17.36 10.94 7.83
CA GLY A 160 18.18 9.89 8.38
C GLY A 160 18.46 8.73 7.41
N PRO A 161 19.23 7.71 7.85
CA PRO A 161 19.60 6.59 7.00
C PRO A 161 18.37 5.75 6.61
N VAL A 162 18.32 5.38 5.33
CA VAL A 162 17.28 4.49 4.79
C VAL A 162 17.46 3.08 5.35
N SER A 163 16.40 2.47 5.86
CA SER A 163 16.48 1.11 6.42
C SER A 163 16.83 0.06 5.36
N PRO A 164 17.50 -1.05 5.73
CA PRO A 164 17.83 -2.12 4.78
C PRO A 164 16.61 -2.67 4.01
N GLY A 165 15.44 -2.76 4.65
CA GLY A 165 14.20 -3.20 4.00
C GLY A 165 13.76 -2.23 2.89
N ILE A 166 13.81 -0.91 3.14
CA ILE A 166 13.47 0.10 2.13
C ILE A 166 14.49 0.07 0.98
N GLN A 167 15.79 -0.12 1.29
CA GLN A 167 16.80 -0.26 0.25
C GLN A 167 16.58 -1.48 -0.64
N ALA A 168 16.22 -2.63 -0.04
CA ALA A 168 15.92 -3.85 -0.78
C ALA A 168 14.67 -3.69 -1.68
N THR A 169 13.62 -3.06 -1.18
CA THR A 169 12.42 -2.74 -1.99
C THR A 169 12.74 -1.78 -3.13
N ALA A 170 13.57 -0.76 -2.89
CA ALA A 170 14.00 0.17 -3.94
C ALA A 170 14.86 -0.53 -5.01
N ALA A 171 15.75 -1.45 -4.63
CA ALA A 171 16.53 -2.25 -5.56
C ALA A 171 15.63 -3.19 -6.40
N GLN A 172 14.62 -3.79 -5.79
CA GLN A 172 13.61 -4.60 -6.49
C GLN A 172 12.84 -3.76 -7.51
N ALA A 173 12.33 -2.59 -7.11
CA ALA A 173 11.62 -1.68 -8.00
C ALA A 173 12.51 -1.23 -9.19
N ALA A 174 13.80 -0.99 -8.94
CA ALA A 174 14.75 -0.66 -9.99
C ALA A 174 14.95 -1.82 -10.99
N ALA A 175 14.97 -3.06 -10.51
CA ALA A 175 15.07 -4.25 -11.34
C ALA A 175 13.80 -4.52 -12.16
N GLU A 176 12.61 -4.20 -11.63
CA GLU A 176 11.33 -4.32 -12.34
C GLU A 176 11.16 -3.25 -13.43
N GLY A 177 11.87 -2.12 -13.33
CA GLY A 177 11.84 -1.03 -14.29
C GLY A 177 10.58 -0.17 -14.18
N THR A 178 10.24 0.48 -15.31
CA THR A 178 9.01 1.25 -15.48
C THR A 178 7.90 0.34 -16.03
N ALA A 179 6.66 0.53 -15.56
CA ALA A 179 5.50 -0.18 -16.09
C ALA A 179 4.25 0.71 -16.14
N TRP A 180 3.36 0.42 -17.11
CA TRP A 180 2.03 1.03 -17.24
C TRP A 180 1.09 0.09 -17.99
N TYR A 181 -0.21 0.30 -17.89
CA TYR A 181 -1.19 -0.36 -18.76
C TYR A 181 -1.51 0.53 -19.95
N ALA A 182 -1.47 -0.04 -21.15
CA ALA A 182 -1.89 0.57 -22.41
C ALA A 182 -2.88 -0.36 -23.12
N GLY A 183 -4.09 0.13 -23.35
CA GLY A 183 -5.17 -0.68 -23.92
C GLY A 183 -5.51 -1.95 -23.11
N GLY A 184 -5.26 -1.93 -21.81
CA GLY A 184 -5.47 -3.07 -20.91
C GLY A 184 -4.29 -4.04 -20.79
N GLU A 185 -3.23 -3.86 -21.57
CA GLU A 185 -2.03 -4.70 -21.56
C GLU A 185 -0.89 -4.05 -20.75
N LEU A 186 -0.20 -4.84 -19.93
CA LEU A 186 0.94 -4.38 -19.15
C LEU A 186 2.17 -4.21 -20.05
N THR A 187 2.61 -2.96 -20.16
CA THR A 187 3.82 -2.57 -20.90
C THR A 187 4.96 -2.30 -19.89
N ARG A 188 6.18 -2.68 -20.26
CA ARG A 188 7.39 -2.44 -19.46
C ARG A 188 8.47 -1.74 -20.27
N ALA A 189 9.30 -0.93 -19.58
CA ALA A 189 10.44 -0.22 -20.15
C ALA A 189 11.56 -0.09 -19.11
N PRO A 190 12.76 0.33 -19.52
CA PRO A 190 13.84 0.66 -18.59
C PRO A 190 13.40 1.71 -17.57
N LEU A 191 13.90 1.60 -16.33
CA LEU A 191 13.59 2.53 -15.26
C LEU A 191 13.88 3.99 -15.69
N GLY A 192 12.95 4.89 -15.39
CA GLY A 192 13.05 6.30 -15.73
C GLY A 192 12.42 6.68 -17.08
N THR A 193 12.05 5.70 -17.92
CA THR A 193 11.28 5.99 -19.14
C THR A 193 9.96 6.70 -18.78
N GLY A 194 9.63 7.81 -19.47
CA GLY A 194 8.41 8.58 -19.21
C GLY A 194 8.46 9.44 -17.93
N GLY A 195 9.67 9.73 -17.43
CA GLY A 195 9.86 10.64 -16.29
C GLY A 195 9.28 12.02 -16.55
N THR A 196 8.73 12.66 -15.53
CA THR A 196 8.07 13.96 -15.62
C THR A 196 8.30 14.79 -14.36
N LEU A 197 7.92 16.05 -14.40
CA LEU A 197 7.90 16.94 -13.25
C LEU A 197 6.45 17.26 -12.89
N MET A 198 6.07 17.00 -11.62
CA MET A 198 4.76 17.32 -11.08
C MET A 198 4.86 18.42 -10.03
N THR A 199 3.89 19.32 -9.98
CA THR A 199 3.72 20.27 -8.89
C THR A 199 2.71 19.72 -7.88
N LEU A 200 3.17 19.31 -6.69
CA LEU A 200 2.32 18.81 -5.62
C LEU A 200 2.54 19.65 -4.36
N GLY A 201 1.50 20.26 -3.84
CA GLY A 201 1.57 21.12 -2.67
C GLY A 201 2.52 22.33 -2.83
N GLY A 202 2.64 22.86 -4.05
CA GLY A 202 3.56 23.97 -4.35
C GLY A 202 5.04 23.57 -4.54
N HIS A 203 5.36 22.28 -4.42
CA HIS A 203 6.72 21.75 -4.61
C HIS A 203 6.84 21.03 -5.96
N ALA A 204 7.99 21.20 -6.61
CA ALA A 204 8.33 20.46 -7.82
C ALA A 204 8.88 19.08 -7.47
N TRP A 205 8.19 18.02 -7.95
CA TRP A 205 8.53 16.63 -7.71
C TRP A 205 8.98 15.97 -9.01
N PRO A 206 10.27 15.59 -9.14
CA PRO A 206 10.67 14.67 -10.19
C PRO A 206 10.02 13.30 -9.96
N MET A 207 9.25 12.85 -10.95
CA MET A 207 8.45 11.63 -10.88
C MET A 207 8.79 10.69 -12.03
N ILE A 208 8.75 9.40 -11.78
CA ILE A 208 8.92 8.36 -12.80
C ILE A 208 7.73 7.40 -12.74
N PRO A 209 7.28 6.90 -13.89
CA PRO A 209 6.39 5.74 -13.89
C PRO A 209 7.09 4.55 -13.26
N ALA A 210 6.39 3.80 -12.43
CA ALA A 210 6.97 2.69 -11.69
C ALA A 210 6.03 1.48 -11.63
N ALA A 211 6.63 0.30 -11.54
CA ALA A 211 5.91 -0.97 -11.35
C ALA A 211 5.49 -1.10 -9.87
N THR A 212 4.59 -0.23 -9.42
CA THR A 212 4.10 -0.18 -8.04
C THR A 212 2.69 -0.75 -7.92
N ALA A 213 2.28 -1.04 -6.68
CA ALA A 213 0.96 -1.56 -6.36
C ALA A 213 -0.16 -0.60 -6.80
N GLU A 214 0.10 0.72 -6.80
CA GLU A 214 -0.84 1.74 -7.28
C GLU A 214 -1.30 1.48 -8.70
N LEU A 215 -0.45 0.91 -9.55
CA LEU A 215 -0.79 0.59 -10.92
C LEU A 215 -1.93 -0.44 -10.99
N GLU A 216 -1.85 -1.51 -10.21
CA GLU A 216 -2.88 -2.57 -10.18
C GLU A 216 -4.13 -2.13 -9.40
N THR A 217 -3.97 -1.41 -8.28
CA THR A 217 -5.12 -0.91 -7.51
C THR A 217 -5.92 0.10 -8.34
N ALA A 218 -5.25 1.00 -9.06
CA ALA A 218 -5.92 1.98 -9.94
C ALA A 218 -6.64 1.31 -11.11
N ARG A 219 -6.01 0.31 -11.76
CA ARG A 219 -6.62 -0.47 -12.82
C ARG A 219 -7.90 -1.18 -12.35
N ARG A 220 -7.83 -1.86 -11.22
CA ARG A 220 -8.99 -2.58 -10.66
C ARG A 220 -10.11 -1.65 -10.22
N ALA A 221 -9.78 -0.53 -9.58
CA ALA A 221 -10.75 0.44 -9.11
C ALA A 221 -11.49 1.13 -10.26
N SER A 222 -10.80 1.42 -11.38
CA SER A 222 -11.34 2.22 -12.48
C SER A 222 -11.87 1.41 -13.67
N GLY A 223 -11.33 0.22 -13.90
CA GLY A 223 -11.56 -0.54 -15.12
C GLY A 223 -10.94 0.09 -16.38
N ALA A 224 -10.13 1.16 -16.24
CA ALA A 224 -9.51 1.86 -17.36
C ALA A 224 -8.50 0.96 -18.08
N GLY A 225 -8.44 1.11 -19.42
CA GLY A 225 -7.44 0.43 -20.25
C GLY A 225 -6.06 1.08 -20.14
N ASP A 226 -6.00 2.40 -19.94
CA ASP A 226 -4.75 3.15 -19.83
C ASP A 226 -4.54 3.59 -18.38
N VAL A 227 -3.54 3.02 -17.73
CA VAL A 227 -3.23 3.35 -16.32
C VAL A 227 -1.74 3.54 -16.16
N ILE A 228 -1.35 4.63 -15.49
CA ILE A 228 0.05 4.91 -15.16
C ILE A 228 0.16 5.35 -13.70
N ALA A 229 1.10 4.76 -12.98
CA ALA A 229 1.43 5.13 -11.60
C ALA A 229 2.81 5.78 -11.55
N PHE A 230 2.89 6.97 -10.96
CA PHE A 230 4.11 7.73 -10.79
C PHE A 230 4.59 7.66 -9.35
N PHE A 231 5.91 7.60 -9.20
CA PHE A 231 6.56 7.62 -7.89
C PHE A 231 7.69 8.64 -7.86
N ALA A 232 7.86 9.32 -6.74
CA ALA A 232 8.88 10.33 -6.58
C ALA A 232 10.29 9.73 -6.70
N VAL A 233 11.14 10.33 -7.54
CA VAL A 233 12.50 9.85 -7.78
C VAL A 233 13.28 9.82 -6.46
N PRO A 234 13.84 8.66 -6.06
CA PRO A 234 14.62 8.56 -4.85
C PRO A 234 15.81 9.55 -4.85
N GLY A 235 16.02 10.23 -3.73
CA GLY A 235 17.10 11.21 -3.58
C GLY A 235 16.86 12.58 -4.23
N GLN A 236 15.72 12.77 -4.93
CA GLN A 236 15.36 14.05 -5.57
C GLN A 236 14.06 14.64 -5.00
N ARG A 237 13.65 14.19 -3.84
CA ARG A 237 12.42 14.68 -3.19
C ARG A 237 12.64 16.06 -2.60
N PRO A 238 11.67 17.00 -2.75
CA PRO A 238 11.72 18.27 -2.03
C PRO A 238 11.56 18.04 -0.53
N VAL A 239 12.02 19.01 0.25
CA VAL A 239 11.76 19.06 1.69
C VAL A 239 10.33 19.54 1.90
N THR A 240 9.52 18.80 2.64
CA THR A 240 8.08 19.07 2.82
C THR A 240 7.66 19.10 4.29
N ASP A 241 8.58 19.30 5.22
CA ASP A 241 8.33 19.35 6.68
C ASP A 241 7.44 18.20 7.19
N GLY A 242 7.66 17.00 6.66
CA GLY A 242 6.90 15.81 7.02
C GLY A 242 5.58 15.62 6.26
N THR A 243 5.25 16.51 5.32
CA THR A 243 4.03 16.42 4.52
C THR A 243 4.23 15.50 3.31
N SER A 244 3.32 14.54 3.17
CA SER A 244 3.22 13.65 2.00
C SER A 244 2.09 14.08 1.08
N TYR A 245 2.25 13.81 -0.20
CA TYR A 245 1.23 14.10 -1.21
C TYR A 245 0.87 12.85 -2.00
N ALA A 246 -0.40 12.76 -2.41
CA ALA A 246 -0.84 11.79 -3.39
C ALA A 246 -1.75 12.50 -4.41
N TYR A 247 -1.69 12.05 -5.65
CA TYR A 247 -2.48 12.57 -6.74
C TYR A 247 -3.25 11.44 -7.42
N ALA A 248 -4.50 11.73 -7.81
CA ALA A 248 -5.28 10.83 -8.63
C ALA A 248 -6.06 11.64 -9.67
N GLU A 249 -6.11 11.12 -10.90
CA GLU A 249 -6.82 11.66 -12.03
C GLU A 249 -7.49 10.54 -12.81
N ALA A 250 -8.72 10.76 -13.25
CA ALA A 250 -9.42 9.88 -14.16
C ALA A 250 -9.99 10.71 -15.33
N GLN A 251 -9.90 10.18 -16.54
CA GLN A 251 -10.42 10.78 -17.76
C GLN A 251 -11.29 9.77 -18.50
N ASP A 252 -12.46 10.21 -19.02
CA ASP A 252 -13.33 9.38 -19.83
C ASP A 252 -12.95 9.42 -21.33
N HIS A 253 -13.65 8.63 -22.16
CA HIS A 253 -13.42 8.60 -23.60
C HIS A 253 -13.81 9.91 -24.32
N ALA A 254 -14.61 10.77 -23.72
CA ALA A 254 -14.97 12.08 -24.26
C ALA A 254 -13.97 13.18 -23.91
N GLY A 255 -12.95 12.86 -23.08
CA GLY A 255 -11.92 13.78 -22.63
C GLY A 255 -12.28 14.56 -21.37
N ASN A 256 -13.45 14.30 -20.74
CA ASN A 256 -13.73 14.87 -19.43
C ASN A 256 -12.77 14.29 -18.39
N ALA A 257 -12.22 15.16 -17.54
CA ALA A 257 -11.27 14.74 -16.53
C ALA A 257 -11.66 15.25 -15.14
N VAL A 258 -11.40 14.43 -14.14
CA VAL A 258 -11.54 14.76 -12.72
C VAL A 258 -10.23 14.41 -12.02
N ALA A 259 -9.78 15.28 -11.13
CA ALA A 259 -8.55 15.04 -10.39
C ALA A 259 -8.63 15.59 -8.97
N ALA A 260 -7.83 15.01 -8.08
CA ALA A 260 -7.66 15.47 -6.71
C ALA A 260 -6.21 15.36 -6.25
N LEU A 261 -5.85 16.21 -5.29
CA LEU A 261 -4.61 16.19 -4.53
C LEU A 261 -4.95 15.87 -3.09
N ALA A 262 -4.26 14.88 -2.53
CA ALA A 262 -4.29 14.58 -1.11
C ALA A 262 -3.04 15.10 -0.41
N THR A 263 -3.23 15.71 0.77
CA THR A 263 -2.19 16.15 1.69
C THR A 263 -2.31 15.34 2.98
N LEU A 264 -1.22 14.69 3.39
CA LEU A 264 -1.16 13.80 4.53
C LEU A 264 0.12 14.04 5.34
N GLY A 265 0.22 13.44 6.52
CA GLY A 265 1.43 13.47 7.35
C GLY A 265 2.57 12.60 6.80
N LEU A 266 3.51 12.24 7.66
CA LEU A 266 4.66 11.37 7.34
C LEU A 266 4.19 10.04 6.73
N GLY A 267 4.76 9.66 5.59
CA GLY A 267 4.33 8.48 4.83
C GLY A 267 4.33 7.17 5.62
N LEU A 268 5.32 6.97 6.51
CA LEU A 268 5.36 5.79 7.38
C LEU A 268 4.28 5.79 8.46
N ASP A 269 3.93 6.96 8.99
CA ASP A 269 2.89 7.08 10.01
C ASP A 269 1.50 6.90 9.38
N VAL A 270 1.30 7.45 8.18
CA VAL A 270 0.10 7.22 7.38
C VAL A 270 -0.05 5.73 7.04
N THR A 271 1.03 5.07 6.62
CA THR A 271 1.05 3.62 6.39
C THR A 271 0.61 2.87 7.65
N ALA A 272 1.16 3.21 8.80
CA ALA A 272 0.81 2.55 10.06
C ALA A 272 -0.67 2.75 10.43
N ALA A 273 -1.18 3.96 10.24
CA ALA A 273 -2.57 4.30 10.52
C ALA A 273 -3.54 3.53 9.59
N ILE A 274 -3.27 3.48 8.28
CA ILE A 274 -4.09 2.74 7.31
C ILE A 274 -4.05 1.23 7.60
N THR A 275 -2.87 0.68 7.87
CA THR A 275 -2.74 -0.73 8.24
C THR A 275 -3.53 -1.05 9.51
N ALA A 276 -3.40 -0.21 10.55
CA ALA A 276 -4.12 -0.41 11.81
C ALA A 276 -5.64 -0.30 11.62
N GLU A 277 -6.12 0.63 10.80
CA GLU A 277 -7.54 0.75 10.46
C GLU A 277 -8.05 -0.47 9.71
N THR A 278 -7.30 -0.94 8.71
CA THR A 278 -7.62 -2.16 7.96
C THR A 278 -7.74 -3.37 8.87
N VAL A 279 -6.75 -3.57 9.76
CA VAL A 279 -6.74 -4.63 10.75
C VAL A 279 -7.94 -4.54 11.70
N SER A 280 -8.20 -3.35 12.27
CA SER A 280 -9.33 -3.13 13.18
C SER A 280 -10.67 -3.47 12.51
N ARG A 281 -10.90 -2.99 11.28
CA ARG A 281 -12.14 -3.29 10.54
C ARG A 281 -12.33 -4.79 10.29
N ILE A 282 -11.25 -5.53 10.01
CA ILE A 282 -11.35 -7.00 9.86
C ILE A 282 -11.67 -7.65 11.21
N LEU A 283 -11.00 -7.24 12.30
CA LEU A 283 -11.23 -7.77 13.64
C LEU A 283 -12.66 -7.51 14.13
N ASP A 284 -13.19 -6.32 13.84
CA ASP A 284 -14.56 -5.90 14.16
C ASP A 284 -15.63 -6.56 13.28
N GLY A 285 -15.23 -7.43 12.35
CA GLY A 285 -16.15 -8.14 11.46
C GLY A 285 -16.72 -7.28 10.33
N GLN A 286 -16.18 -6.07 10.07
CA GLN A 286 -16.67 -5.19 8.99
C GLN A 286 -16.40 -5.74 7.59
N ALA A 287 -15.47 -6.71 7.45
CA ALA A 287 -15.34 -7.48 6.22
C ALA A 287 -16.58 -8.35 5.93
N GLY A 288 -17.41 -8.63 6.95
CA GLY A 288 -18.60 -9.47 6.82
C GLY A 288 -18.24 -10.88 6.33
N SER A 289 -18.99 -11.38 5.36
CA SER A 289 -18.75 -12.68 4.70
C SER A 289 -17.82 -12.59 3.48
N ARG A 290 -17.13 -11.47 3.29
CA ARG A 290 -16.28 -11.22 2.11
C ARG A 290 -14.91 -11.89 2.24
N ALA A 291 -14.88 -13.23 2.26
CA ALA A 291 -13.64 -13.96 2.02
C ALA A 291 -13.09 -13.63 0.62
N GLY A 292 -11.77 -13.70 0.46
CA GLY A 292 -11.13 -13.39 -0.82
C GLY A 292 -9.84 -12.61 -0.64
N ALA A 293 -9.22 -12.24 -1.76
CA ALA A 293 -8.04 -11.39 -1.81
C ALA A 293 -8.42 -9.97 -2.30
N TRP A 294 -8.05 -8.97 -1.53
CA TRP A 294 -8.55 -7.61 -1.66
C TRP A 294 -7.42 -6.58 -1.62
N THR A 295 -7.69 -5.43 -2.22
CA THR A 295 -7.04 -4.17 -1.85
C THR A 295 -7.83 -3.49 -0.74
N PRO A 296 -7.24 -2.58 0.06
CA PRO A 296 -7.95 -1.93 1.16
C PRO A 296 -9.21 -1.17 0.72
N GLY A 297 -9.14 -0.43 -0.38
CA GLY A 297 -10.27 0.32 -0.92
C GLY A 297 -11.36 -0.57 -1.49
N ALA A 298 -11.01 -1.66 -2.18
CA ALA A 298 -11.99 -2.63 -2.68
C ALA A 298 -12.75 -3.33 -1.54
N LEU A 299 -12.09 -3.55 -0.40
CA LEU A 299 -12.72 -4.18 0.76
C LEU A 299 -13.55 -3.19 1.59
N PHE A 300 -13.06 -1.97 1.83
CA PHE A 300 -13.64 -1.04 2.79
C PHE A 300 -14.12 0.29 2.22
N GLY A 301 -13.95 0.51 0.92
CA GLY A 301 -14.43 1.72 0.24
C GLY A 301 -13.52 2.94 0.39
N ALA A 302 -14.01 4.05 -0.14
CA ALA A 302 -13.27 5.30 -0.25
C ALA A 302 -12.91 5.98 1.07
N ASP A 303 -13.65 5.65 2.15
CA ASP A 303 -13.51 6.34 3.45
C ASP A 303 -12.40 5.78 4.33
N LEU A 304 -11.81 4.64 3.96
CA LEU A 304 -10.79 3.97 4.77
C LEU A 304 -9.66 4.91 5.18
N VAL A 305 -9.11 5.68 4.23
CA VAL A 305 -7.95 6.54 4.46
C VAL A 305 -8.30 7.72 5.37
N THR A 306 -9.45 8.37 5.13
CA THR A 306 -9.88 9.51 5.96
C THR A 306 -10.33 9.10 7.36
N ALA A 307 -10.75 7.85 7.55
CA ALA A 307 -11.00 7.29 8.87
C ALA A 307 -9.69 6.91 9.61
N ALA A 308 -8.67 6.49 8.85
CA ALA A 308 -7.40 6.05 9.42
C ALA A 308 -6.50 7.20 9.87
N ALA A 309 -6.39 8.25 9.06
CA ALA A 309 -5.44 9.35 9.28
C ALA A 309 -6.02 10.70 8.86
N PRO A 310 -5.57 11.80 9.48
CA PRO A 310 -5.86 13.14 8.99
C PRO A 310 -5.39 13.27 7.53
N ALA A 311 -6.33 13.54 6.64
CA ALA A 311 -6.08 13.72 5.23
C ALA A 311 -6.95 14.85 4.68
N THR A 312 -6.35 15.77 3.94
CA THR A 312 -7.08 16.78 3.18
C THR A 312 -7.06 16.35 1.70
N ILE A 313 -8.23 16.10 1.11
CA ILE A 313 -8.37 15.72 -0.29
C ILE A 313 -9.18 16.81 -0.98
N VAL A 314 -8.55 17.50 -1.92
CA VAL A 314 -9.17 18.63 -2.64
C VAL A 314 -9.18 18.39 -4.14
N PRO A 315 -10.26 18.76 -4.85
CA PRO A 315 -10.24 18.80 -6.32
C PRO A 315 -9.16 19.73 -6.83
N VAL A 316 -8.49 19.37 -7.91
CA VAL A 316 -7.49 20.20 -8.59
C VAL A 316 -7.68 20.13 -10.11
N ASP A 317 -7.25 21.18 -10.80
CA ASP A 317 -7.16 21.15 -12.26
C ASP A 317 -5.89 20.35 -12.64
N PRO A 318 -6.01 19.27 -13.42
CA PRO A 318 -4.85 18.51 -13.89
C PRO A 318 -3.76 19.38 -14.53
N ALA A 319 -4.13 20.46 -15.26
CA ALA A 319 -3.18 21.34 -15.91
C ALA A 319 -2.26 22.08 -14.92
N THR A 320 -2.66 22.25 -13.67
CA THR A 320 -1.84 22.89 -12.64
C THR A 320 -0.82 21.94 -12.00
N VAL A 321 -1.00 20.65 -12.18
CA VAL A 321 -0.16 19.60 -11.57
C VAL A 321 0.98 19.17 -12.50
N TRP A 322 0.68 19.06 -13.80
CA TRP A 322 1.67 18.63 -14.80
C TRP A 322 2.42 19.85 -15.35
N THR A 323 3.69 20.01 -14.96
CA THR A 323 4.53 21.13 -15.41
C THR A 323 5.26 20.87 -16.73
N THR A 324 5.32 19.62 -17.16
CA THR A 324 5.73 19.21 -18.50
C THR A 324 4.63 18.30 -19.03
N PRO A 325 4.18 18.44 -20.30
CA PRO A 325 3.27 17.45 -20.87
C PRO A 325 3.90 16.09 -20.63
N ALA A 326 3.18 15.18 -19.95
CA ALA A 326 3.63 13.82 -19.80
C ALA A 326 3.86 13.31 -21.22
N GLY A 327 5.12 13.23 -21.63
CA GLY A 327 5.47 12.58 -22.88
C GLY A 327 4.80 11.21 -22.82
N GLN A 328 3.89 10.93 -23.74
CA GLN A 328 3.33 9.61 -23.84
C GLN A 328 4.52 8.67 -23.99
N PRO A 329 4.63 7.61 -23.15
CA PRO A 329 5.57 6.56 -23.42
C PRO A 329 5.26 5.95 -24.77
#